data_b68e13dffc02febc673c055de957962a
#
_entry.id   b68e13dffc02febc673c055de957962a
#
_cell.length_a   1.000
_cell.length_b   1.000
_cell.length_c   1.000
_cell.angle_alpha   90.00
_cell.angle_beta   90.00
_cell.angle_gamma   90.00
#
_symmetry.space_group_name_H-M   'P 1'
#
loop_
_entity.id
_entity.type
_entity.pdbx_description
1 polymer ?
#
loop_
_entity_poly.entity_id
_entity_poly.type
_entity_poly.pdbx_seq_one_letter_code
_entity_poly.pdbx_strand_id
1 'polypeptide(L)'
;MLRGECAKANIVFLGGEPTLHRELPFAVETAKTCGYNVTVDSNGYLFNDFLEKSSPELLDFLSFSLDGPTPQINDMIRGVGVYQTCTENIAQAVKRKFSVSLIYTVSSKNIEYLHLMPPLLERLGVKRFFIQVIGLRGKSAESQEDKVQPSLQVQPERWLSVVPEVAEYAASLGISTVYPKVYLGQNENFKCAGNVAENYFVFPNGRVYQCPLCEDYPIHTYQIENHQLIKRAGINEDRLFQLGIEEGCVMNRLLQPDTIVYNSDGRPVHKISCCLLKQQAG
;
A
#
# COMPACT_ATOMS: atom_id res chain seq x y z
N MET A 1 7.47 16.02 16.76
CA MET A 1 8.02 16.86 15.70
C MET A 1 7.21 16.82 14.38
N LEU A 2 6.58 15.71 14.02
CA LEU A 2 5.71 15.61 12.84
C LEU A 2 4.23 15.93 13.14
N ARG A 3 3.93 16.37 14.36
CA ARG A 3 2.58 16.67 14.81
C ARG A 3 2.33 18.16 14.66
N GLY A 4 1.70 18.58 13.56
CA GLY A 4 1.02 19.87 13.47
C GLY A 4 -0.24 19.88 14.34
N GLU A 5 -0.84 21.02 14.60
CA GLU A 5 -2.04 21.21 15.44
C GLU A 5 -3.32 20.55 14.93
N CYS A 6 -3.25 19.72 13.90
CA CYS A 6 -4.39 19.08 13.25
C CYS A 6 -4.43 17.58 13.48
N ALA A 7 -5.65 17.09 13.68
CA ALA A 7 -6.15 15.71 13.58
C ALA A 7 -5.14 14.60 13.95
N LYS A 8 -5.61 13.54 14.56
CA LYS A 8 -4.81 12.36 14.90
C LYS A 8 -4.05 11.88 13.66
N ALA A 9 -2.72 12.02 13.66
CA ALA A 9 -1.88 11.49 12.63
C ALA A 9 -1.85 9.94 12.72
N ASN A 10 -1.64 9.29 11.58
CA ASN A 10 -1.55 7.84 11.52
C ASN A 10 -0.08 7.43 11.42
N ILE A 11 0.30 6.40 12.18
CA ILE A 11 1.57 5.69 12.01
C ILE A 11 1.27 4.30 11.51
N VAL A 12 1.94 3.88 10.44
CA VAL A 12 1.89 2.53 9.92
C VAL A 12 3.29 1.93 10.06
N PHE A 13 3.42 0.90 10.88
CA PHE A 13 4.63 0.10 10.95
C PHE A 13 4.58 -0.95 9.84
N LEU A 14 5.49 -0.83 8.90
CA LEU A 14 5.63 -1.71 7.75
C LEU A 14 7.10 -1.97 7.45
N GLY A 15 7.40 -2.79 6.47
CA GLY A 15 8.77 -3.07 6.07
C GLY A 15 8.86 -4.42 5.38
N GLY A 16 9.94 -5.19 5.59
CA GLY A 16 9.97 -6.59 5.19
C GLY A 16 8.90 -7.38 5.95
N GLU A 17 9.10 -7.53 7.27
CA GLU A 17 8.11 -8.03 8.23
C GLU A 17 8.35 -7.36 9.58
N PRO A 18 7.50 -6.40 9.97
CA PRO A 18 7.73 -5.62 11.19
C PRO A 18 7.64 -6.46 12.46
N THR A 19 6.85 -7.54 12.47
CA THR A 19 6.68 -8.40 13.65
C THR A 19 7.96 -9.16 14.05
N LEU A 20 8.95 -9.21 13.17
CA LEU A 20 10.29 -9.73 13.48
C LEU A 20 11.16 -8.75 14.27
N HIS A 21 10.78 -7.47 14.30
CA HIS A 21 11.57 -6.48 15.02
C HIS A 21 11.25 -6.54 16.51
N ARG A 22 12.23 -6.88 17.33
CA ARG A 22 12.06 -7.12 18.79
C ARG A 22 11.48 -5.92 19.52
N GLU A 23 11.77 -4.70 19.06
CA GLU A 23 11.30 -3.45 19.68
C GLU A 23 9.94 -2.96 19.12
N LEU A 24 9.30 -3.72 18.23
CA LEU A 24 8.01 -3.31 17.67
C LEU A 24 6.93 -3.08 18.75
N PRO A 25 6.78 -3.95 19.79
CA PRO A 25 5.80 -3.70 20.84
C PRO A 25 6.03 -2.36 21.57
N PHE A 26 7.28 -2.04 21.89
CA PHE A 26 7.66 -0.77 22.49
C PHE A 26 7.37 0.42 21.57
N ALA A 27 7.67 0.30 20.27
CA ALA A 27 7.39 1.34 19.28
C ALA A 27 5.89 1.60 19.13
N VAL A 28 5.06 0.56 19.12
CA VAL A 28 3.60 0.63 19.07
C VAL A 28 3.05 1.35 20.31
N GLU A 29 3.48 0.94 21.51
CA GLU A 29 3.06 1.58 22.78
C GLU A 29 3.46 3.06 22.83
N THR A 30 4.70 3.37 22.43
CA THR A 30 5.19 4.75 22.36
C THR A 30 4.36 5.59 21.40
N ALA A 31 4.08 5.09 20.19
CA ALA A 31 3.26 5.79 19.21
C ALA A 31 1.84 6.06 19.74
N LYS A 32 1.24 5.06 20.41
CA LYS A 32 -0.09 5.21 21.00
C LYS A 32 -0.10 6.23 22.14
N THR A 33 0.91 6.19 23.03
CA THR A 33 1.09 7.16 24.11
C THR A 33 1.27 8.59 23.57
N CYS A 34 1.95 8.74 22.44
CA CYS A 34 2.06 10.02 21.74
C CYS A 34 0.74 10.46 21.04
N GLY A 35 -0.32 9.66 21.11
CA GLY A 35 -1.66 9.98 20.60
C GLY A 35 -1.83 9.75 19.09
N TYR A 36 -1.00 8.93 18.47
CA TYR A 36 -1.17 8.51 17.08
C TYR A 36 -2.23 7.41 16.94
N ASN A 37 -2.87 7.34 15.76
CA ASN A 37 -3.51 6.11 15.33
C ASN A 37 -2.43 5.15 14.83
N VAL A 38 -2.45 3.91 15.30
CA VAL A 38 -1.37 2.95 15.05
C VAL A 38 -1.89 1.77 14.26
N THR A 39 -1.20 1.48 13.15
CA THR A 39 -1.42 0.29 12.32
C THR A 39 -0.12 -0.49 12.19
N VAL A 40 -0.21 -1.81 12.22
CA VAL A 40 0.89 -2.71 11.88
C VAL A 40 0.49 -3.51 10.65
N ASP A 41 1.30 -3.43 9.58
CA ASP A 41 1.11 -4.20 8.34
C ASP A 41 2.04 -5.43 8.36
N SER A 42 1.46 -6.62 8.44
CA SER A 42 2.18 -7.89 8.54
C SER A 42 1.88 -8.81 7.35
N ASN A 43 2.85 -9.64 6.97
CA ASN A 43 2.61 -10.76 6.06
C ASN A 43 1.79 -11.89 6.69
N GLY A 44 1.58 -11.83 8.01
CA GLY A 44 0.76 -12.77 8.77
C GLY A 44 1.37 -14.17 8.91
N TYR A 45 2.61 -14.40 8.49
CA TYR A 45 3.24 -15.71 8.51
C TYR A 45 4.05 -15.96 9.79
N LEU A 46 4.87 -15.01 10.23
CA LEU A 46 5.71 -15.09 11.44
C LEU A 46 5.16 -14.18 12.53
N PHE A 47 3.95 -14.43 12.97
CA PHE A 47 3.13 -13.45 13.68
C PHE A 47 2.85 -13.77 15.17
N ASN A 48 3.00 -15.02 15.60
CA ASN A 48 2.49 -15.51 16.89
C ASN A 48 3.00 -14.74 18.11
N ASP A 49 4.29 -14.48 18.17
CA ASP A 49 4.90 -13.76 19.30
C ASP A 49 4.39 -12.33 19.45
N PHE A 50 4.02 -11.68 18.35
CA PHE A 50 3.51 -10.31 18.38
C PHE A 50 2.12 -10.24 19.00
N LEU A 51 1.22 -11.16 18.66
CA LEU A 51 -0.11 -11.23 19.28
C LEU A 51 -0.06 -11.39 20.81
N GLU A 52 0.92 -12.12 21.31
CA GLU A 52 1.09 -12.31 22.77
C GLU A 52 1.61 -11.04 23.46
N LYS A 53 2.38 -10.23 22.75
CA LYS A 53 3.02 -9.02 23.27
C LYS A 53 2.25 -7.73 23.00
N SER A 54 1.12 -7.82 22.30
CA SER A 54 0.30 -6.65 21.94
C SER A 54 -1.16 -6.83 22.37
N SER A 55 -1.87 -5.73 22.50
CA SER A 55 -3.29 -5.72 22.84
C SER A 55 -4.11 -4.89 21.85
N PRO A 56 -5.43 -5.18 21.71
CA PRO A 56 -6.30 -4.43 20.81
C PRO A 56 -6.36 -2.92 21.08
N GLU A 57 -6.11 -2.51 22.34
CA GLU A 57 -6.16 -1.10 22.74
C GLU A 57 -4.97 -0.30 22.21
N LEU A 58 -3.85 -0.99 21.91
CA LEU A 58 -2.63 -0.37 21.40
C LEU A 58 -2.64 -0.20 19.88
N LEU A 59 -3.54 -0.88 19.17
CA LEU A 59 -3.62 -0.87 17.72
C LEU A 59 -5.00 -0.43 17.24
N ASP A 60 -5.03 0.58 16.38
CA ASP A 60 -6.27 0.94 15.69
C ASP A 60 -6.57 -0.08 14.59
N PHE A 61 -5.53 -0.60 13.91
CA PHE A 61 -5.65 -1.69 12.95
C PHE A 61 -4.44 -2.61 12.95
N LEU A 62 -4.74 -3.88 12.72
CA LEU A 62 -3.77 -4.91 12.40
C LEU A 62 -4.07 -5.39 10.98
N SER A 63 -3.18 -5.08 10.04
CA SER A 63 -3.34 -5.37 8.63
C SER A 63 -2.59 -6.63 8.25
N PHE A 64 -3.28 -7.52 7.55
CA PHE A 64 -2.70 -8.74 7.00
C PHE A 64 -2.63 -8.66 5.48
N SER A 65 -1.68 -9.35 4.90
CA SER A 65 -1.50 -9.37 3.46
C SER A 65 -1.91 -10.74 2.88
N LEU A 66 -2.93 -10.75 2.02
CA LEU A 66 -3.30 -11.88 1.17
C LEU A 66 -3.50 -11.42 -0.26
N ASP A 67 -2.96 -12.17 -1.24
CA ASP A 67 -3.06 -11.87 -2.67
C ASP A 67 -3.86 -12.92 -3.44
N GLY A 68 -4.69 -13.70 -2.74
CA GLY A 68 -5.58 -14.68 -3.34
C GLY A 68 -6.65 -15.19 -2.37
N PRO A 69 -7.84 -15.53 -2.89
CA PRO A 69 -8.97 -16.03 -2.09
C PRO A 69 -8.83 -17.51 -1.70
N THR A 70 -7.86 -18.21 -2.27
CA THR A 70 -7.60 -19.63 -2.02
C THR A 70 -6.10 -19.90 -1.87
N PRO A 71 -5.71 -21.06 -1.25
CA PRO A 71 -4.30 -21.45 -1.17
C PRO A 71 -3.60 -21.45 -2.53
N GLN A 72 -4.25 -21.96 -3.57
CA GLN A 72 -3.66 -22.07 -4.91
C GLN A 72 -3.27 -20.71 -5.49
N ILE A 73 -4.12 -19.71 -5.33
CA ILE A 73 -3.88 -18.38 -5.89
C ILE A 73 -2.92 -17.59 -5.01
N ASN A 74 -3.13 -17.60 -3.71
CA ASN A 74 -2.28 -16.84 -2.78
C ASN A 74 -0.85 -17.39 -2.75
N ASP A 75 -0.71 -18.70 -2.63
CA ASP A 75 0.59 -19.34 -2.42
C ASP A 75 1.45 -19.35 -3.68
N MET A 76 0.83 -19.29 -4.87
CA MET A 76 1.55 -19.03 -6.13
C MET A 76 2.31 -17.69 -6.10
N ILE A 77 1.79 -16.70 -5.35
CA ILE A 77 2.36 -15.35 -5.27
C ILE A 77 3.25 -15.22 -4.03
N ARG A 78 2.79 -15.69 -2.88
CA ARG A 78 3.39 -15.45 -1.57
C ARG A 78 4.19 -16.61 -0.99
N GLY A 79 4.10 -17.79 -1.60
CA GLY A 79 4.79 -19.00 -1.17
C GLY A 79 3.85 -20.02 -0.52
N VAL A 80 4.27 -21.29 -0.59
CA VAL A 80 3.48 -22.44 -0.13
C VAL A 80 3.17 -22.36 1.37
N GLY A 81 1.90 -22.56 1.75
CA GLY A 81 1.44 -22.58 3.15
C GLY A 81 1.15 -21.20 3.73
N VAL A 82 1.46 -20.12 3.01
CA VAL A 82 1.24 -18.74 3.51
C VAL A 82 -0.26 -18.47 3.68
N TYR A 83 -1.10 -18.91 2.76
CA TYR A 83 -2.56 -18.73 2.88
C TYR A 83 -3.12 -19.30 4.17
N GLN A 84 -2.80 -20.56 4.45
CA GLN A 84 -3.30 -21.27 5.63
C GLN A 84 -2.87 -20.55 6.92
N THR A 85 -1.56 -20.30 7.06
CA THR A 85 -1.01 -19.64 8.25
C THR A 85 -1.58 -18.23 8.44
N CYS A 86 -1.66 -17.44 7.37
CA CYS A 86 -2.18 -16.08 7.45
C CYS A 86 -3.67 -16.05 7.84
N THR A 87 -4.50 -16.92 7.25
CA THR A 87 -5.94 -16.97 7.59
C THR A 87 -6.19 -17.48 9.01
N GLU A 88 -5.39 -18.40 9.51
CA GLU A 88 -5.42 -18.84 10.91
C GLU A 88 -5.06 -17.68 11.86
N ASN A 89 -4.03 -16.92 11.55
CA ASN A 89 -3.62 -15.76 12.33
C ASN A 89 -4.63 -14.61 12.27
N ILE A 90 -5.29 -14.38 11.14
CA ILE A 90 -6.44 -13.46 11.02
C ILE A 90 -7.55 -13.90 11.99
N ALA A 91 -7.94 -15.17 11.95
CA ALA A 91 -8.98 -15.69 12.82
C ALA A 91 -8.64 -15.54 14.33
N GLN A 92 -7.37 -15.78 14.69
CA GLN A 92 -6.90 -15.55 16.05
C GLN A 92 -6.94 -14.08 16.46
N ALA A 93 -6.51 -13.16 15.58
CA ALA A 93 -6.56 -11.74 15.83
C ALA A 93 -8.01 -11.25 16.03
N VAL A 94 -8.92 -11.67 15.16
CA VAL A 94 -10.36 -11.35 15.29
C VAL A 94 -10.95 -11.89 16.59
N LYS A 95 -10.63 -13.15 16.94
CA LYS A 95 -11.08 -13.76 18.22
C LYS A 95 -10.58 -12.98 19.42
N ARG A 96 -9.37 -12.41 19.36
CA ARG A 96 -8.77 -11.55 20.38
C ARG A 96 -9.25 -10.09 20.29
N LYS A 97 -10.24 -9.79 19.43
CA LYS A 97 -10.88 -8.48 19.27
C LYS A 97 -9.97 -7.39 18.69
N PHE A 98 -8.92 -7.73 17.99
CA PHE A 98 -8.21 -6.74 17.16
C PHE A 98 -9.09 -6.28 16.01
N SER A 99 -9.00 -5.00 15.66
CA SER A 99 -9.57 -4.48 14.43
C SER A 99 -8.69 -4.91 13.26
N VAL A 100 -9.17 -5.88 12.48
CA VAL A 100 -8.39 -6.47 11.39
C VAL A 100 -8.71 -5.79 10.07
N SER A 101 -7.67 -5.43 9.33
CA SER A 101 -7.72 -5.04 7.93
C SER A 101 -6.95 -6.02 7.05
N LEU A 102 -7.26 -6.03 5.76
CA LEU A 102 -6.56 -6.85 4.79
C LEU A 102 -6.07 -6.01 3.62
N ILE A 103 -4.84 -6.28 3.19
CA ILE A 103 -4.20 -5.69 2.01
C ILE A 103 -4.13 -6.75 0.92
N TYR A 104 -4.60 -6.39 -0.27
CA TYR A 104 -4.52 -7.22 -1.48
C TYR A 104 -3.80 -6.43 -2.57
N THR A 105 -2.67 -6.94 -3.04
CA THR A 105 -1.92 -6.33 -4.12
C THR A 105 -2.32 -6.94 -5.45
N VAL A 106 -3.02 -6.14 -6.25
CA VAL A 106 -3.54 -6.56 -7.56
C VAL A 106 -2.43 -6.60 -8.59
N SER A 107 -2.34 -7.72 -9.28
CA SER A 107 -1.47 -7.97 -10.42
C SER A 107 -2.23 -8.69 -11.54
N SER A 108 -1.61 -8.88 -12.70
CA SER A 108 -2.19 -9.68 -13.80
C SER A 108 -2.43 -11.14 -13.41
N LYS A 109 -1.76 -11.64 -12.37
CA LYS A 109 -1.90 -13.03 -11.89
C LYS A 109 -3.13 -13.27 -11.03
N ASN A 110 -3.69 -12.22 -10.41
CA ASN A 110 -4.74 -12.39 -9.39
C ASN A 110 -5.97 -11.49 -9.55
N ILE A 111 -5.98 -10.55 -10.49
CA ILE A 111 -7.12 -9.63 -10.67
C ILE A 111 -8.43 -10.38 -10.96
N GLU A 112 -8.38 -11.48 -11.71
CA GLU A 112 -9.56 -12.27 -12.07
C GLU A 112 -10.22 -12.95 -10.86
N TYR A 113 -9.49 -13.09 -9.75
CA TYR A 113 -9.96 -13.72 -8.52
C TYR A 113 -10.37 -12.71 -7.45
N LEU A 114 -10.19 -11.40 -7.71
CA LEU A 114 -10.44 -10.34 -6.72
C LEU A 114 -11.91 -10.34 -6.24
N HIS A 115 -12.85 -10.65 -7.13
CA HIS A 115 -14.29 -10.72 -6.82
C HIS A 115 -14.66 -11.78 -5.76
N LEU A 116 -13.79 -12.76 -5.50
CA LEU A 116 -13.98 -13.78 -4.47
C LEU A 116 -13.47 -13.33 -3.08
N MET A 117 -12.80 -12.19 -3.01
CA MET A 117 -12.29 -11.68 -1.73
C MET A 117 -13.39 -11.19 -0.78
N PRO A 118 -14.40 -10.41 -1.19
CA PRO A 118 -15.40 -9.88 -0.25
C PRO A 118 -16.08 -10.96 0.62
N PRO A 119 -16.60 -12.08 0.08
CA PRO A 119 -17.20 -13.12 0.91
C PRO A 119 -16.17 -13.86 1.81
N LEU A 120 -14.90 -13.95 1.40
CA LEU A 120 -13.84 -14.47 2.26
C LEU A 120 -13.61 -13.54 3.45
N LEU A 121 -13.51 -12.22 3.20
CA LEU A 121 -13.26 -11.22 4.23
C LEU A 121 -14.39 -11.14 5.24
N GLU A 122 -15.63 -11.21 4.78
CA GLU A 122 -16.83 -11.27 5.64
C GLU A 122 -16.74 -12.48 6.58
N ARG A 123 -16.47 -13.68 6.03
CA ARG A 123 -16.32 -14.92 6.81
C ARG A 123 -15.19 -14.86 7.83
N LEU A 124 -14.08 -14.18 7.49
CA LEU A 124 -12.94 -13.99 8.39
C LEU A 124 -13.16 -12.88 9.42
N GLY A 125 -14.24 -12.11 9.32
CA GLY A 125 -14.53 -11.00 10.22
C GLY A 125 -13.69 -9.75 9.99
N VAL A 126 -13.09 -9.62 8.80
CA VAL A 126 -12.29 -8.45 8.40
C VAL A 126 -13.22 -7.26 8.14
N LYS A 127 -12.86 -6.06 8.64
CA LYS A 127 -13.69 -4.85 8.57
C LYS A 127 -13.18 -3.80 7.60
N ARG A 128 -11.93 -3.89 7.17
CA ARG A 128 -11.33 -2.97 6.21
C ARG A 128 -10.57 -3.74 5.14
N PHE A 129 -10.72 -3.31 3.91
CA PHE A 129 -10.06 -3.90 2.76
C PHE A 129 -9.29 -2.84 1.98
N PHE A 130 -7.98 -3.04 1.85
CA PHE A 130 -7.10 -2.19 1.06
C PHE A 130 -6.72 -2.92 -0.22
N ILE A 131 -7.21 -2.43 -1.34
CA ILE A 131 -6.78 -2.89 -2.66
C ILE A 131 -5.64 -1.99 -3.11
N GLN A 132 -4.51 -2.58 -3.43
CA GLN A 132 -3.33 -1.87 -3.93
C GLN A 132 -2.98 -2.34 -5.33
N VAL A 133 -2.37 -1.46 -6.14
CA VAL A 133 -1.80 -1.84 -7.42
C VAL A 133 -0.35 -2.29 -7.22
N ILE A 134 0.06 -3.32 -7.95
CA ILE A 134 1.45 -3.77 -7.90
C ILE A 134 2.40 -2.66 -8.40
N GLY A 135 3.45 -2.42 -7.63
CA GLY A 135 4.58 -1.59 -8.05
C GLY A 135 5.71 -2.49 -8.53
N LEU A 136 6.26 -2.21 -9.71
CA LEU A 136 7.41 -2.95 -10.24
C LEU A 136 8.69 -2.40 -9.62
N ARG A 137 9.06 -2.94 -8.44
CA ARG A 137 10.28 -2.57 -7.69
C ARG A 137 10.89 -3.80 -7.03
N GLY A 138 12.20 -3.78 -6.80
CA GLY A 138 12.91 -4.90 -6.20
C GLY A 138 12.61 -6.21 -6.95
N LYS A 139 12.26 -7.27 -6.24
CA LYS A 139 11.98 -8.59 -6.83
C LYS A 139 10.91 -8.60 -7.93
N SER A 140 9.92 -7.70 -7.86
CA SER A 140 8.89 -7.61 -8.91
C SER A 140 9.42 -6.97 -10.20
N ALA A 141 10.42 -6.09 -10.11
CA ALA A 141 11.12 -5.54 -11.28
C ALA A 141 12.09 -6.57 -11.89
N GLU A 142 12.89 -7.26 -11.05
CA GLU A 142 13.81 -8.32 -11.50
C GLU A 142 13.09 -9.40 -12.31
N SER A 143 11.89 -9.80 -11.92
CA SER A 143 11.09 -10.78 -12.65
C SER A 143 10.61 -10.30 -14.04
N GLN A 144 10.75 -9.00 -14.34
CA GLN A 144 10.38 -8.40 -15.63
C GLN A 144 11.58 -8.13 -16.55
N GLU A 145 12.82 -8.16 -16.03
CA GLU A 145 14.04 -8.01 -16.84
C GLU A 145 14.20 -9.17 -17.83
N ASP A 146 13.78 -10.37 -17.43
CA ASP A 146 13.62 -11.51 -18.33
C ASP A 146 12.32 -11.35 -19.12
N LYS A 147 12.35 -10.69 -20.27
CA LYS A 147 11.20 -10.44 -21.20
C LYS A 147 10.39 -11.67 -21.63
N VAL A 148 10.65 -12.83 -21.03
CA VAL A 148 9.97 -14.11 -21.27
C VAL A 148 8.68 -14.25 -20.45
N GLN A 149 8.53 -13.50 -19.34
CA GLN A 149 7.33 -13.59 -18.50
C GLN A 149 6.32 -12.46 -18.82
N PRO A 150 5.00 -12.77 -18.82
CA PRO A 150 3.97 -11.74 -18.96
C PRO A 150 4.11 -10.67 -17.88
N SER A 151 3.86 -9.41 -18.25
CA SER A 151 3.89 -8.29 -17.30
C SER A 151 2.97 -8.56 -16.11
N LEU A 152 3.46 -8.27 -14.89
CA LEU A 152 2.65 -8.32 -13.68
C LEU A 152 1.66 -7.16 -13.59
N GLN A 153 1.81 -6.16 -14.44
CA GLN A 153 0.93 -5.00 -14.45
C GLN A 153 -0.45 -5.34 -15.00
N VAL A 154 -1.45 -4.67 -14.45
CA VAL A 154 -2.85 -4.83 -14.88
C VAL A 154 -3.16 -3.80 -15.95
N GLN A 155 -3.81 -4.24 -17.01
CA GLN A 155 -4.27 -3.36 -18.07
C GLN A 155 -5.32 -2.36 -17.54
N PRO A 156 -5.31 -1.09 -18.01
CA PRO A 156 -6.20 -0.04 -17.53
C PRO A 156 -7.68 -0.44 -17.55
N GLU A 157 -8.14 -1.08 -18.62
CA GLU A 157 -9.53 -1.49 -18.80
C GLU A 157 -9.96 -2.52 -17.76
N ARG A 158 -9.05 -3.46 -17.42
CA ARG A 158 -9.35 -4.47 -16.38
C ARG A 158 -9.38 -3.86 -14.99
N TRP A 159 -8.43 -2.96 -14.68
CA TRP A 159 -8.46 -2.24 -13.41
C TRP A 159 -9.75 -1.47 -13.23
N LEU A 160 -10.09 -0.65 -14.24
CA LEU A 160 -11.26 0.24 -14.19
C LEU A 160 -12.60 -0.51 -14.13
N SER A 161 -12.68 -1.72 -14.70
CA SER A 161 -13.90 -2.54 -14.63
C SER A 161 -14.01 -3.35 -13.35
N VAL A 162 -12.92 -3.97 -12.88
CA VAL A 162 -12.99 -4.96 -11.79
C VAL A 162 -12.88 -4.34 -10.41
N VAL A 163 -11.91 -3.42 -10.21
CA VAL A 163 -11.60 -2.95 -8.85
C VAL A 163 -12.73 -2.12 -8.22
N PRO A 164 -13.34 -1.14 -8.92
CA PRO A 164 -14.48 -0.41 -8.36
C PRO A 164 -15.68 -1.32 -8.03
N GLU A 165 -16.02 -2.24 -8.92
CA GLU A 165 -17.13 -3.18 -8.72
C GLU A 165 -16.92 -4.04 -7.46
N VAL A 166 -15.72 -4.59 -7.29
CA VAL A 166 -15.38 -5.37 -6.09
C VAL A 166 -15.37 -4.52 -4.84
N ALA A 167 -14.92 -3.27 -4.92
CA ALA A 167 -14.95 -2.35 -3.79
C ALA A 167 -16.37 -2.05 -3.33
N GLU A 168 -17.30 -1.79 -4.26
CA GLU A 168 -18.72 -1.61 -3.96
C GLU A 168 -19.37 -2.89 -3.39
N TYR A 169 -19.01 -4.06 -3.94
CA TYR A 169 -19.49 -5.34 -3.40
C TYR A 169 -19.02 -5.55 -1.96
N ALA A 170 -17.75 -5.31 -1.67
CA ALA A 170 -17.23 -5.41 -0.30
C ALA A 170 -17.93 -4.41 0.65
N ALA A 171 -18.17 -3.18 0.17
CA ALA A 171 -18.91 -2.17 0.92
C ALA A 171 -20.35 -2.62 1.24
N SER A 172 -21.04 -3.29 0.30
CA SER A 172 -22.37 -3.85 0.54
C SER A 172 -22.43 -4.92 1.62
N LEU A 173 -21.29 -5.57 1.91
CA LEU A 173 -21.09 -6.52 3.02
C LEU A 173 -20.63 -5.84 4.32
N GLY A 174 -20.61 -4.49 4.37
CA GLY A 174 -20.18 -3.73 5.54
C GLY A 174 -18.65 -3.71 5.74
N ILE A 175 -17.87 -3.93 4.68
CA ILE A 175 -16.41 -3.89 4.68
C ILE A 175 -15.97 -2.58 4.03
N SER A 176 -15.43 -1.66 4.83
CA SER A 176 -14.88 -0.41 4.32
C SER A 176 -13.71 -0.68 3.38
N THR A 177 -13.85 -0.32 2.12
CA THR A 177 -12.87 -0.66 1.08
C THR A 177 -12.19 0.59 0.55
N VAL A 178 -10.85 0.56 0.50
CA VAL A 178 -10.00 1.65 0.03
C VAL A 178 -9.11 1.16 -1.11
N TYR A 179 -9.06 1.93 -2.20
CA TYR A 179 -8.27 1.59 -3.37
C TYR A 179 -7.74 2.85 -4.08
N PRO A 180 -6.60 2.79 -4.80
CA PRO A 180 -6.11 3.94 -5.57
C PRO A 180 -6.90 4.11 -6.86
N LYS A 181 -7.17 5.36 -7.25
CA LYS A 181 -7.59 5.68 -8.60
C LYS A 181 -6.35 5.65 -9.51
N VAL A 182 -5.97 4.48 -10.00
CA VAL A 182 -4.70 4.29 -10.75
C VAL A 182 -4.66 5.08 -12.06
N TYR A 183 -5.79 5.12 -12.77
CA TYR A 183 -5.88 5.76 -14.09
C TYR A 183 -6.83 6.97 -14.07
N LEU A 184 -6.44 8.04 -14.74
CA LEU A 184 -7.23 9.22 -14.95
C LEU A 184 -7.63 9.32 -16.43
N GLY A 185 -8.83 9.83 -16.70
CA GLY A 185 -9.24 10.21 -18.05
C GLY A 185 -8.42 11.39 -18.58
N GLN A 186 -8.43 11.59 -19.90
CA GLN A 186 -7.68 12.66 -20.57
C GLN A 186 -7.98 14.07 -20.01
N ASN A 187 -9.24 14.32 -19.64
CA ASN A 187 -9.70 15.61 -19.14
C ASN A 187 -9.56 15.76 -17.61
N GLU A 188 -9.11 14.73 -16.92
CA GLU A 188 -8.91 14.80 -15.48
C GLU A 188 -7.55 15.42 -15.14
N ASN A 189 -7.54 16.26 -14.10
CA ASN A 189 -6.32 16.88 -13.62
C ASN A 189 -5.55 15.92 -12.71
N PHE A 190 -4.28 15.75 -12.99
CA PHE A 190 -3.36 15.05 -12.10
C PHE A 190 -3.13 15.85 -10.81
N LYS A 191 -3.14 15.16 -9.68
CA LYS A 191 -2.73 15.69 -8.37
C LYS A 191 -1.64 14.80 -7.78
N CYS A 192 -0.56 15.41 -7.31
CA CYS A 192 0.50 14.70 -6.60
C CYS A 192 0.26 14.76 -5.08
N ALA A 193 0.30 13.63 -4.40
CA ALA A 193 0.16 13.59 -2.95
C ALA A 193 1.26 14.38 -2.22
N GLY A 194 2.47 14.46 -2.78
CA GLY A 194 3.54 15.30 -2.23
C GLY A 194 3.21 16.78 -2.16
N ASN A 195 2.24 17.26 -2.97
CA ASN A 195 1.78 18.66 -2.95
C ASN A 195 0.49 18.87 -2.14
N VAL A 196 -0.34 17.83 -1.96
CA VAL A 196 -1.70 17.98 -1.41
C VAL A 196 -1.94 17.21 -0.12
N ALA A 197 -0.97 16.44 0.34
CA ALA A 197 -1.07 15.61 1.55
C ALA A 197 0.26 15.56 2.30
N GLU A 198 0.19 15.37 3.61
CA GLU A 198 1.35 15.15 4.45
C GLU A 198 1.58 13.67 4.65
N ASN A 199 2.50 13.10 3.85
CA ASN A 199 2.94 11.72 3.95
C ASN A 199 4.44 11.67 4.17
N TYR A 200 4.87 10.83 5.11
CA TYR A 200 6.29 10.66 5.44
C TYR A 200 6.61 9.17 5.49
N PHE A 201 7.57 8.75 4.68
CA PHE A 201 8.09 7.39 4.65
C PHE A 201 9.48 7.41 5.28
N VAL A 202 9.55 6.92 6.52
CA VAL A 202 10.78 6.90 7.32
C VAL A 202 11.47 5.56 7.15
N PHE A 203 12.72 5.59 6.71
CA PHE A 203 13.54 4.40 6.50
C PHE A 203 14.57 4.19 7.62
N PRO A 204 15.05 2.95 7.84
CA PRO A 204 16.01 2.65 8.91
C PRO A 204 17.34 3.42 8.82
N ASN A 205 17.72 3.87 7.62
CA ASN A 205 18.91 4.69 7.40
C ASN A 205 18.70 6.19 7.70
N GLY A 206 17.55 6.55 8.27
CA GLY A 206 17.18 7.92 8.60
C GLY A 206 16.67 8.75 7.43
N ARG A 207 16.66 8.24 6.21
CA ARG A 207 16.06 8.95 5.07
C ARG A 207 14.55 9.04 5.24
N VAL A 208 13.98 10.20 4.91
CA VAL A 208 12.54 10.45 4.98
C VAL A 208 12.06 11.01 3.66
N TYR A 209 11.17 10.28 3.02
CA TYR A 209 10.56 10.61 1.74
C TYR A 209 9.08 10.97 1.93
N GLN A 210 8.56 11.82 1.04
CA GLN A 210 7.13 12.09 0.93
C GLN A 210 6.46 11.21 -0.14
N CYS A 211 7.25 10.66 -1.07
CA CYS A 211 6.82 9.70 -2.07
C CYS A 211 7.56 8.38 -1.91
N PRO A 212 6.88 7.23 -1.70
CA PRO A 212 7.53 5.94 -1.51
C PRO A 212 8.22 5.44 -2.79
N LEU A 213 7.83 5.96 -3.96
CA LEU A 213 8.44 5.60 -5.23
C LEU A 213 9.83 6.22 -5.44
N CYS A 214 10.23 7.15 -4.56
CA CYS A 214 11.55 7.79 -4.61
C CYS A 214 12.61 7.04 -3.79
N GLU A 215 12.27 5.95 -3.09
CA GLU A 215 13.15 5.28 -2.12
C GLU A 215 14.48 4.77 -2.71
N ASP A 216 14.47 4.37 -3.98
CA ASP A 216 15.67 3.87 -4.68
C ASP A 216 16.62 5.00 -5.12
N TYR A 217 16.21 6.25 -4.96
CA TYR A 217 16.99 7.42 -5.36
C TYR A 217 17.41 8.25 -4.14
N PRO A 218 18.61 8.84 -4.10
CA PRO A 218 19.09 9.64 -2.97
C PRO A 218 18.51 11.08 -2.98
N ILE A 219 17.21 11.23 -3.31
CA ILE A 219 16.51 12.52 -3.47
C ILE A 219 15.48 12.79 -2.36
N HIS A 220 15.65 12.18 -1.18
CA HIS A 220 14.78 12.37 -0.03
C HIS A 220 14.73 13.83 0.43
N THR A 221 13.54 14.29 0.83
CA THR A 221 13.33 15.68 1.28
C THR A 221 13.91 15.91 2.67
N TYR A 222 13.83 14.92 3.56
CA TYR A 222 14.29 15.05 4.94
C TYR A 222 15.23 13.90 5.33
N GLN A 223 16.05 14.20 6.35
CA GLN A 223 16.95 13.22 6.98
C GLN A 223 16.77 13.32 8.50
N ILE A 224 16.73 12.19 9.18
CA ILE A 224 16.81 12.13 10.64
C ILE A 224 18.28 12.01 11.04
N GLU A 225 18.79 13.02 11.72
CA GLU A 225 20.15 13.08 12.25
C GLU A 225 20.09 13.57 13.70
N ASN A 226 20.77 12.89 14.63
CA ASN A 226 20.78 13.25 16.06
C ASN A 226 19.37 13.49 16.64
N HIS A 227 18.42 12.63 16.30
CA HIS A 227 17.01 12.72 16.71
C HIS A 227 16.25 13.98 16.20
N GLN A 228 16.79 14.65 15.19
CA GLN A 228 16.15 15.82 14.58
C GLN A 228 15.80 15.51 13.11
N LEU A 229 14.66 16.01 12.68
CA LEU A 229 14.25 15.96 11.27
C LEU A 229 14.80 17.20 10.57
N ILE A 230 15.76 16.98 9.67
CA ILE A 230 16.47 18.05 8.95
C ILE A 230 16.01 18.05 7.49
N LYS A 231 15.56 19.20 6.99
CA LYS A 231 15.25 19.35 5.57
C LYS A 231 16.54 19.44 4.77
N ARG A 232 16.66 18.62 3.72
CA ARG A 232 17.84 18.58 2.84
C ARG A 232 17.83 19.76 1.87
N ALA A 233 18.99 20.42 1.74
CA ALA A 233 19.21 21.43 0.72
C ALA A 233 19.50 20.78 -0.65
N GLY A 234 19.24 21.49 -1.74
CA GLY A 234 19.53 21.05 -3.09
C GLY A 234 18.36 20.39 -3.80
N ILE A 235 18.67 19.57 -4.80
CA ILE A 235 17.66 18.86 -5.60
C ILE A 235 17.14 17.67 -4.78
N ASN A 236 15.83 17.64 -4.57
CA ASN A 236 15.13 16.57 -3.88
C ASN A 236 13.78 16.27 -4.56
N GLU A 237 13.01 15.35 -4.01
CA GLU A 237 11.72 14.91 -4.58
C GLU A 237 10.67 16.03 -4.70
N ASP A 238 10.77 17.12 -3.93
CA ASP A 238 9.86 18.28 -4.06
C ASP A 238 9.84 18.83 -5.49
N ARG A 239 10.97 18.72 -6.21
CA ARG A 239 11.06 19.16 -7.61
C ARG A 239 10.24 18.29 -8.54
N LEU A 240 10.20 16.99 -8.28
CA LEU A 240 9.40 16.04 -9.07
C LEU A 240 7.90 16.26 -8.88
N PHE A 241 7.48 16.65 -7.68
CA PHE A 241 6.07 16.90 -7.39
C PHE A 241 5.49 18.10 -8.14
N GLN A 242 6.35 19.03 -8.54
CA GLN A 242 5.98 20.24 -9.28
C GLN A 242 5.98 20.06 -10.80
N LEU A 243 6.52 18.92 -11.30
CA LEU A 243 6.56 18.66 -12.73
C LEU A 243 5.17 18.28 -13.24
N GLY A 244 4.67 19.03 -14.21
CA GLY A 244 3.47 18.70 -14.97
C GLY A 244 3.87 17.98 -16.25
N ILE A 245 3.50 16.69 -16.34
CA ILE A 245 3.65 15.92 -17.60
C ILE A 245 2.29 15.42 -18.05
N GLU A 246 2.14 15.18 -19.35
CA GLU A 246 0.85 14.74 -19.91
C GLU A 246 0.45 13.35 -19.40
N GLU A 247 1.41 12.51 -19.08
CA GLU A 247 1.21 11.15 -18.54
C GLU A 247 0.76 11.15 -17.07
N GLY A 248 0.81 12.26 -16.36
CA GLY A 248 0.39 12.41 -14.97
C GLY A 248 1.53 12.24 -13.97
N CYS A 249 1.63 11.10 -13.29
CA CYS A 249 2.63 10.87 -12.25
C CYS A 249 4.03 10.64 -12.83
N VAL A 250 4.97 11.56 -12.57
CA VAL A 250 6.38 11.47 -13.01
C VAL A 250 7.05 10.18 -12.56
N MET A 251 6.90 9.83 -11.27
CA MET A 251 7.55 8.63 -10.73
C MET A 251 7.01 7.33 -11.33
N ASN A 252 5.69 7.22 -11.49
CA ASN A 252 5.11 6.06 -12.16
C ASN A 252 5.53 6.01 -13.64
N ARG A 253 5.67 7.16 -14.31
CA ARG A 253 6.17 7.21 -15.69
C ARG A 253 7.60 6.72 -15.81
N LEU A 254 8.46 7.05 -14.83
CA LEU A 254 9.85 6.59 -14.80
C LEU A 254 9.97 5.10 -14.49
N LEU A 255 9.17 4.60 -13.53
CA LEU A 255 9.26 3.22 -13.07
C LEU A 255 8.50 2.22 -13.96
N GLN A 256 7.55 2.70 -14.77
CA GLN A 256 6.65 1.87 -15.56
C GLN A 256 6.44 2.44 -16.97
N PRO A 257 7.51 2.61 -17.75
CA PRO A 257 7.43 3.28 -19.06
C PRO A 257 6.52 2.57 -20.06
N ASP A 258 6.35 1.25 -19.96
CA ASP A 258 5.68 0.42 -20.97
C ASP A 258 4.16 0.30 -20.75
N THR A 259 3.60 0.91 -19.68
CA THR A 259 2.16 0.83 -19.38
C THR A 259 1.33 1.95 -19.96
N ILE A 260 1.97 2.92 -20.60
CA ILE A 260 1.28 4.07 -21.16
C ILE A 260 1.07 3.84 -22.66
N VAL A 261 -0.20 3.79 -23.04
CA VAL A 261 -0.62 3.71 -24.43
C VAL A 261 -0.92 5.13 -24.93
N TYR A 262 -0.37 5.49 -26.09
CA TYR A 262 -0.59 6.77 -26.74
C TYR A 262 -1.56 6.62 -27.91
N ASN A 263 -2.43 7.62 -28.10
CA ASN A 263 -3.31 7.72 -29.26
C ASN A 263 -2.52 8.21 -30.51
N SER A 264 -3.22 8.34 -31.65
CA SER A 264 -2.66 8.82 -32.91
C SER A 264 -2.07 10.25 -32.83
N ASP A 265 -2.54 11.06 -31.88
CA ASP A 265 -2.12 12.45 -31.70
C ASP A 265 -0.93 12.56 -30.72
N GLY A 266 -0.38 11.42 -30.28
CA GLY A 266 0.74 11.36 -29.34
C GLY A 266 0.37 11.64 -27.89
N ARG A 267 -0.91 11.68 -27.55
CA ARG A 267 -1.39 11.89 -26.18
C ARG A 267 -1.68 10.55 -25.47
N PRO A 268 -1.44 10.43 -24.17
CA PRO A 268 -1.75 9.22 -23.44
C PRO A 268 -3.26 8.97 -23.42
N VAL A 269 -3.66 7.73 -23.68
CA VAL A 269 -5.09 7.33 -23.60
C VAL A 269 -5.61 7.47 -22.16
N HIS A 270 -4.79 7.12 -21.18
CA HIS A 270 -5.02 7.34 -19.75
C HIS A 270 -3.79 7.97 -19.12
N LYS A 271 -4.01 8.93 -18.23
CA LYS A 271 -2.94 9.44 -17.36
C LYS A 271 -2.79 8.53 -16.15
N ILE A 272 -1.59 8.42 -15.60
CA ILE A 272 -1.36 7.67 -14.36
C ILE A 272 -1.58 8.59 -13.16
N SER A 273 -2.46 8.20 -12.25
CA SER A 273 -2.74 8.91 -11.01
C SER A 273 -1.65 8.72 -9.97
N CYS A 274 -1.72 9.47 -8.88
CA CYS A 274 -0.89 9.26 -7.71
C CYS A 274 -1.39 8.05 -6.91
N CYS A 275 -0.53 7.06 -6.66
CA CYS A 275 -0.89 5.84 -5.93
C CYS A 275 -1.23 6.08 -4.44
N LEU A 276 -0.86 7.24 -3.88
CA LEU A 276 -1.18 7.61 -2.51
C LEU A 276 -2.58 8.23 -2.37
N LEU A 277 -3.16 8.74 -3.46
CA LEU A 277 -4.53 9.28 -3.43
C LEU A 277 -5.53 8.14 -3.58
N LYS A 278 -6.25 7.88 -2.51
CA LYS A 278 -7.18 6.75 -2.42
C LYS A 278 -8.62 7.20 -2.62
N GLN A 279 -9.44 6.27 -3.12
CA GLN A 279 -10.89 6.31 -3.12
C GLN A 279 -11.41 5.35 -2.05
N GLN A 280 -12.59 5.63 -1.52
CA GLN A 280 -13.25 4.78 -0.54
C GLN A 280 -14.63 4.41 -1.06
N ALA A 281 -14.99 3.13 -0.94
CA ALA A 281 -16.33 2.60 -1.10
C ALA A 281 -16.85 2.18 0.28
N GLY A 282 -18.11 2.53 0.59
CA GLY A 282 -18.76 2.23 1.86
C GLY A 282 -18.68 3.34 2.89
#